data_b428a12123f388c1564ad70bc4adac56
#
_entry.id   b428a12123f388c1564ad70bc4adac56
#
_cell.length_a   1.000
_cell.length_b   1.000
_cell.length_c   1.000
_cell.angle_alpha   90.00
_cell.angle_beta   90.00
_cell.angle_gamma   90.00
#
_symmetry.space_group_name_H-M   'P 1'
#
loop_
_entity.id
_entity.type
_entity.pdbx_description
1 polymer ?
#
loop_
_entity_poly.entity_id
_entity_poly.type
_entity_poly.pdbx_seq_one_letter_code
_entity_poly.pdbx_strand_id
1 'polypeptide(L)'
;MKYVVLGASAAGINGVRQLRALDSNAQITLISKDDKIYSRCILHHYMEGIRDVKKLEFVEDNFIEENKIEWIKGIGAASLNAREKEVVLEDGRKVSFDKLLIATGANTFFPPIPHLREAKNAIGFRNFDDCEKIMEMSKVCNNIVVMGAGLVGIDVISGLIHTGKNISLVEMKGHMLSIQLDKKAASAYEEGFKKHGVKQYYEKGIKELIVKENGEIIEIILTSGETIPCDLLIVAAGVRSNVAFLEGSGVEVDRFGLVIDELGKTNVEDIYGAGDVTGRNPIWPTAAKEGIIAASNMTGVKAEMTDFFASKSTMNFLGIPTMSLGINEPEDDSYTVLIENDDEGNYKKIIHKDGKIYGAIIQGDLSYSGILTQLIKNNIDVSKIKKSLFKIDYSDFFNMKDNFEFTYDN
;
A
#
# COMPACT_ATOMS: atom_id res chain seq x y z
N MET A 1 14.31 -27.65 10.03
CA MET A 1 13.18 -27.21 9.17
C MET A 1 13.71 -26.33 8.06
N LYS A 2 13.26 -26.52 6.81
CA LYS A 2 13.59 -25.69 5.66
C LYS A 2 12.41 -24.77 5.36
N TYR A 3 12.58 -23.50 5.61
CA TYR A 3 11.59 -22.47 5.27
C TYR A 3 11.99 -21.76 3.98
N VAL A 4 11.09 -21.63 3.04
CA VAL A 4 11.25 -20.80 1.86
C VAL A 4 10.29 -19.62 1.95
N VAL A 5 10.79 -18.41 1.69
CA VAL A 5 10.02 -17.18 1.69
C VAL A 5 10.15 -16.52 0.31
N LEU A 6 9.02 -16.30 -0.37
CA LEU A 6 8.98 -15.64 -1.67
C LEU A 6 8.62 -14.16 -1.50
N GLY A 7 9.59 -13.28 -1.70
CA GLY A 7 9.43 -11.82 -1.64
C GLY A 7 10.19 -11.17 -0.49
N ALA A 8 10.97 -10.12 -0.78
CA ALA A 8 11.83 -9.39 0.15
C ALA A 8 11.28 -7.99 0.50
N SER A 9 9.96 -7.87 0.72
CA SER A 9 9.31 -6.63 1.16
C SER A 9 8.70 -6.82 2.56
N ALA A 10 7.76 -5.94 2.95
CA ALA A 10 7.20 -5.90 4.31
C ALA A 10 6.80 -7.27 4.86
N ALA A 11 5.99 -8.04 4.15
CA ALA A 11 5.52 -9.34 4.63
C ALA A 11 6.66 -10.37 4.73
N GLY A 12 7.44 -10.54 3.65
CA GLY A 12 8.50 -11.55 3.63
C GLY A 12 9.60 -11.28 4.63
N ILE A 13 10.09 -10.06 4.76
CA ILE A 13 11.16 -9.68 5.70
C ILE A 13 10.71 -9.83 7.16
N ASN A 14 9.49 -9.39 7.51
CA ASN A 14 8.97 -9.59 8.86
C ASN A 14 8.68 -11.07 9.14
N GLY A 15 8.27 -11.82 8.12
CA GLY A 15 8.17 -13.28 8.20
C GLY A 15 9.51 -13.95 8.50
N VAL A 16 10.57 -13.58 7.78
CA VAL A 16 11.94 -14.08 8.02
C VAL A 16 12.43 -13.76 9.43
N ARG A 17 12.25 -12.51 9.90
CA ARG A 17 12.58 -12.12 11.29
C ARG A 17 11.88 -13.01 12.30
N GLN A 18 10.59 -13.23 12.11
CA GLN A 18 9.79 -14.06 13.02
C GLN A 18 10.18 -15.53 12.98
N LEU A 19 10.43 -16.09 11.79
CA LEU A 19 10.94 -17.47 11.64
C LEU A 19 12.25 -17.65 12.40
N ARG A 20 13.21 -16.73 12.25
CA ARG A 20 14.50 -16.81 12.94
C ARG A 20 14.36 -16.64 14.46
N ALA A 21 13.47 -15.76 14.92
CA ALA A 21 13.20 -15.54 16.34
C ALA A 21 12.61 -16.78 17.01
N LEU A 22 11.76 -17.53 16.31
CA LEU A 22 11.10 -18.72 16.86
C LEU A 22 11.85 -20.04 16.59
N ASP A 23 12.66 -20.10 15.54
CA ASP A 23 13.49 -21.28 15.20
C ASP A 23 14.91 -20.83 14.85
N SER A 24 15.78 -20.77 15.87
CA SER A 24 17.17 -20.32 15.75
C SER A 24 18.02 -21.21 14.82
N ASN A 25 17.61 -22.47 14.60
CA ASN A 25 18.32 -23.48 13.80
C ASN A 25 17.69 -23.68 12.41
N ALA A 26 16.66 -22.92 12.06
CA ALA A 26 16.00 -23.00 10.77
C ALA A 26 16.97 -22.75 9.60
N GLN A 27 16.79 -23.50 8.51
CA GLN A 27 17.32 -23.13 7.20
C GLN A 27 16.29 -22.21 6.55
N ILE A 28 16.66 -20.95 6.27
CA ILE A 28 15.76 -19.96 5.69
C ILE A 28 16.33 -19.54 4.33
N THR A 29 15.58 -19.82 3.27
CA THR A 29 15.89 -19.34 1.91
C THR A 29 14.89 -18.23 1.56
N LEU A 30 15.39 -17.03 1.32
CA LEU A 30 14.62 -15.88 0.82
C LEU A 30 14.81 -15.77 -0.70
N ILE A 31 13.74 -15.66 -1.45
CA ILE A 31 13.78 -15.52 -2.92
C ILE A 31 13.06 -14.24 -3.32
N SER A 32 13.69 -13.39 -4.13
CA SER A 32 13.07 -12.14 -4.57
C SER A 32 13.54 -11.70 -5.96
N LYS A 33 12.61 -11.09 -6.72
CA LYS A 33 12.95 -10.43 -7.99
C LYS A 33 13.83 -9.20 -7.77
N ASP A 34 13.56 -8.46 -6.70
CA ASP A 34 14.42 -7.35 -6.30
C ASP A 34 15.76 -7.89 -5.74
N ASP A 35 16.82 -7.18 -6.02
CA ASP A 35 18.17 -7.44 -5.51
C ASP A 35 18.51 -6.60 -4.27
N LYS A 36 17.56 -5.78 -3.80
CA LYS A 36 17.62 -4.88 -2.64
C LYS A 36 16.39 -5.05 -1.74
N ILE A 37 16.56 -4.77 -0.45
CA ILE A 37 15.47 -4.74 0.53
C ILE A 37 15.15 -3.28 0.83
N TYR A 38 14.03 -2.78 0.33
CA TYR A 38 13.63 -1.38 0.47
C TYR A 38 12.14 -1.21 0.68
N SER A 39 11.74 -0.04 1.21
CA SER A 39 10.34 0.34 1.37
C SER A 39 9.79 0.95 0.09
N ARG A 40 8.77 0.31 -0.48
CA ARG A 40 8.05 0.82 -1.66
C ARG A 40 7.25 2.08 -1.37
N CYS A 41 6.87 2.30 -0.11
CA CYS A 41 6.03 3.43 0.30
C CYS A 41 6.75 4.79 0.26
N ILE A 42 8.07 4.82 0.09
CA ILE A 42 8.88 6.04 0.12
C ILE A 42 9.77 6.20 -1.13
N LEU A 43 9.45 5.50 -2.23
CA LEU A 43 10.19 5.63 -3.49
C LEU A 43 10.14 7.05 -4.04
N HIS A 44 9.04 7.78 -3.85
CA HIS A 44 8.94 9.19 -4.24
C HIS A 44 10.00 10.07 -3.56
N HIS A 45 10.39 9.80 -2.31
CA HIS A 45 11.47 10.54 -1.66
C HIS A 45 12.84 10.35 -2.34
N TYR A 46 13.07 9.22 -3.01
CA TYR A 46 14.25 9.02 -3.83
C TYR A 46 14.15 9.87 -5.11
N MET A 47 12.98 9.93 -5.75
CA MET A 47 12.74 10.79 -6.91
C MET A 47 12.92 12.27 -6.59
N GLU A 48 12.51 12.71 -5.40
CA GLU A 48 12.69 14.08 -4.88
C GLU A 48 14.15 14.39 -4.52
N GLY A 49 15.04 13.38 -4.44
CA GLY A 49 16.41 13.55 -3.94
C GLY A 49 16.53 13.71 -2.41
N ILE A 50 15.43 13.52 -1.66
CA ILE A 50 15.41 13.60 -0.19
C ILE A 50 16.12 12.40 0.44
N ARG A 51 16.01 11.22 -0.20
CA ARG A 51 16.64 9.98 0.25
C ARG A 51 17.50 9.37 -0.87
N ASP A 52 18.66 8.87 -0.50
CA ASP A 52 19.43 7.94 -1.33
C ASP A 52 18.91 6.50 -1.20
N VAL A 53 19.45 5.60 -2.03
CA VAL A 53 19.04 4.18 -2.06
C VAL A 53 19.14 3.53 -0.66
N LYS A 54 20.22 3.84 0.08
CA LYS A 54 20.46 3.28 1.41
C LYS A 54 19.39 3.68 2.41
N LYS A 55 18.87 4.91 2.32
CA LYS A 55 17.80 5.42 3.19
C LYS A 55 16.41 4.92 2.82
N LEU A 56 16.27 4.16 1.73
CA LEU A 56 15.05 3.42 1.42
C LEU A 56 14.99 2.07 2.13
N GLU A 57 16.13 1.54 2.56
CA GLU A 57 16.21 0.28 3.29
C GLU A 57 15.52 0.39 4.65
N PHE A 58 14.85 -0.70 5.06
CA PHE A 58 14.15 -0.80 6.35
C PHE A 58 14.66 -1.96 7.20
N VAL A 59 15.84 -2.47 6.86
CA VAL A 59 16.57 -3.50 7.58
C VAL A 59 17.97 -3.00 7.94
N GLU A 60 18.59 -3.62 8.91
CA GLU A 60 19.96 -3.38 9.32
C GLU A 60 20.93 -3.90 8.22
N ASP A 61 22.11 -3.29 8.09
CA ASP A 61 23.10 -3.60 7.04
C ASP A 61 23.51 -5.08 6.99
N ASN A 62 23.59 -5.69 8.14
CA ASN A 62 23.99 -7.09 8.36
C ASN A 62 22.78 -8.05 8.53
N PHE A 63 21.57 -7.60 8.15
CA PHE A 63 20.33 -8.37 8.35
C PHE A 63 20.39 -9.79 7.78
N ILE A 64 20.95 -9.97 6.60
CA ILE A 64 21.06 -11.27 5.92
C ILE A 64 21.99 -12.20 6.66
N GLU A 65 23.16 -11.71 7.04
CA GLU A 65 24.19 -12.47 7.74
C GLU A 65 23.75 -12.83 9.16
N GLU A 66 23.27 -11.85 9.94
CA GLU A 66 22.81 -12.07 11.32
C GLU A 66 21.65 -13.06 11.41
N ASN A 67 20.75 -13.01 10.44
CA ASN A 67 19.64 -13.96 10.39
C ASN A 67 19.98 -15.25 9.64
N LYS A 68 21.24 -15.44 9.19
CA LYS A 68 21.72 -16.62 8.47
C LYS A 68 20.79 -17.03 7.33
N ILE A 69 20.49 -16.06 6.45
CA ILE A 69 19.54 -16.21 5.35
C ILE A 69 20.32 -16.57 4.07
N GLU A 70 19.91 -17.63 3.40
CA GLU A 70 20.28 -17.85 2.01
C GLU A 70 19.39 -16.97 1.12
N TRP A 71 19.93 -15.88 0.56
CA TRP A 71 19.16 -14.98 -0.27
C TRP A 71 19.43 -15.17 -1.75
N ILE A 72 18.44 -15.70 -2.49
CA ILE A 72 18.41 -15.83 -3.95
C ILE A 72 17.71 -14.60 -4.50
N LYS A 73 18.48 -13.61 -4.95
CA LYS A 73 18.01 -12.30 -5.39
C LYS A 73 18.06 -12.14 -6.91
N GLY A 74 17.23 -11.23 -7.44
CA GLY A 74 17.17 -10.90 -8.87
C GLY A 74 16.40 -11.93 -9.71
N ILE A 75 15.61 -12.81 -9.06
CA ILE A 75 14.87 -13.87 -9.76
C ILE A 75 13.57 -14.18 -9.04
N GLY A 76 12.54 -14.52 -9.81
CA GLY A 76 11.23 -14.89 -9.29
C GLY A 76 10.92 -16.37 -9.37
N ALA A 77 9.80 -16.77 -8.76
CA ALA A 77 9.19 -18.08 -8.94
C ALA A 77 8.46 -18.14 -10.30
N ALA A 78 8.75 -19.17 -11.08
CA ALA A 78 8.07 -19.47 -12.35
C ALA A 78 6.88 -20.41 -12.15
N SER A 79 6.98 -21.39 -11.24
CA SER A 79 5.90 -22.30 -10.87
C SER A 79 6.08 -22.88 -9.49
N LEU A 80 5.00 -23.42 -8.93
CA LEU A 80 4.97 -24.12 -7.65
C LEU A 80 4.49 -25.55 -7.86
N ASN A 81 5.31 -26.54 -7.47
CA ASN A 81 4.87 -27.92 -7.31
C ASN A 81 4.58 -28.17 -5.82
N ALA A 82 3.32 -27.97 -5.44
CA ALA A 82 2.91 -28.08 -4.04
C ALA A 82 3.02 -29.53 -3.51
N ARG A 83 2.80 -30.53 -4.38
CA ARG A 83 2.87 -31.96 -4.02
C ARG A 83 4.30 -32.40 -3.67
N GLU A 84 5.26 -31.96 -4.48
CA GLU A 84 6.69 -32.28 -4.28
C GLU A 84 7.37 -31.27 -3.35
N LYS A 85 6.65 -30.27 -2.88
CA LYS A 85 7.17 -29.16 -2.05
C LYS A 85 8.39 -28.49 -2.70
N GLU A 86 8.28 -28.11 -3.96
CA GLU A 86 9.32 -27.43 -4.74
C GLU A 86 8.81 -26.15 -5.38
N VAL A 87 9.58 -25.08 -5.25
CA VAL A 87 9.45 -23.86 -6.06
C VAL A 87 10.41 -23.96 -7.23
N VAL A 88 9.93 -23.78 -8.45
CA VAL A 88 10.75 -23.67 -9.65
C VAL A 88 10.98 -22.20 -9.96
N LEU A 89 12.23 -21.77 -10.08
CA LEU A 89 12.62 -20.40 -10.38
C LEU A 89 12.60 -20.12 -11.91
N GLU A 90 12.60 -18.86 -12.29
CA GLU A 90 12.58 -18.43 -13.71
C GLU A 90 13.78 -18.93 -14.52
N ASP A 91 14.90 -19.29 -13.87
CA ASP A 91 16.09 -19.91 -14.50
C ASP A 91 16.09 -21.45 -14.48
N GLY A 92 15.01 -22.07 -14.03
CA GLY A 92 14.82 -23.50 -13.96
C GLY A 92 15.37 -24.17 -12.70
N ARG A 93 16.06 -23.45 -11.81
CA ARG A 93 16.47 -24.00 -10.50
C ARG A 93 15.26 -24.39 -9.67
N LYS A 94 15.39 -25.47 -8.92
CA LYS A 94 14.38 -25.96 -8.00
C LYS A 94 14.82 -25.75 -6.58
N VAL A 95 13.94 -25.22 -5.75
CA VAL A 95 14.17 -25.00 -4.32
C VAL A 95 13.12 -25.78 -3.52
N SER A 96 13.57 -26.79 -2.79
CA SER A 96 12.69 -27.60 -1.93
C SER A 96 12.45 -26.90 -0.60
N PHE A 97 11.27 -27.11 -0.03
CA PHE A 97 10.88 -26.57 1.28
C PHE A 97 10.15 -27.61 2.14
N ASP A 98 10.23 -27.43 3.46
CA ASP A 98 9.30 -28.06 4.38
C ASP A 98 8.04 -27.20 4.51
N LYS A 99 8.22 -25.86 4.59
CA LYS A 99 7.13 -24.89 4.62
C LYS A 99 7.44 -23.65 3.78
N LEU A 100 6.41 -23.11 3.13
CA LEU A 100 6.51 -22.00 2.17
C LEU A 100 5.69 -20.79 2.64
N LEU A 101 6.30 -19.59 2.63
CA LEU A 101 5.59 -18.32 2.76
C LEU A 101 5.56 -17.61 1.40
N ILE A 102 4.38 -17.40 0.87
CA ILE A 102 4.14 -16.65 -0.36
C ILE A 102 3.88 -15.17 0.00
N ALA A 103 4.87 -14.32 -0.27
CA ALA A 103 4.83 -12.87 -0.02
C ALA A 103 5.27 -12.09 -1.28
N THR A 104 4.88 -12.58 -2.46
CA THR A 104 5.27 -12.08 -3.78
C THR A 104 4.67 -10.72 -4.13
N GLY A 105 3.75 -10.22 -3.30
CA GLY A 105 3.15 -8.91 -3.48
C GLY A 105 2.29 -8.79 -4.74
N ALA A 106 2.32 -7.60 -5.35
CA ALA A 106 1.51 -7.27 -6.51
C ALA A 106 2.29 -6.39 -7.50
N ASN A 107 1.90 -6.41 -8.76
CA ASN A 107 2.43 -5.56 -9.83
C ASN A 107 1.42 -4.48 -10.22
N THR A 108 1.88 -3.41 -10.87
CA THR A 108 1.00 -2.39 -11.46
C THR A 108 -0.01 -3.03 -12.42
N PHE A 109 -1.26 -2.64 -12.26
CA PHE A 109 -2.32 -3.00 -13.17
C PHE A 109 -2.32 -2.06 -14.37
N PHE A 110 -2.12 -2.63 -15.56
CA PHE A 110 -2.29 -1.92 -16.83
C PHE A 110 -3.71 -2.20 -17.34
N PRO A 111 -4.60 -1.20 -17.35
CA PRO A 111 -5.94 -1.35 -17.91
C PRO A 111 -5.94 -1.82 -19.36
N PRO A 112 -7.02 -2.43 -19.86
CA PRO A 112 -7.10 -2.93 -21.23
C PRO A 112 -7.35 -1.79 -22.25
N ILE A 113 -6.47 -0.79 -22.26
CA ILE A 113 -6.45 0.28 -23.24
C ILE A 113 -5.57 -0.18 -24.41
N PRO A 114 -6.03 -0.09 -25.67
CA PRO A 114 -5.23 -0.47 -26.83
C PRO A 114 -3.85 0.20 -26.81
N HIS A 115 -2.83 -0.58 -27.13
CA HIS A 115 -1.41 -0.18 -27.16
C HIS A 115 -0.75 0.14 -25.83
N LEU A 116 -1.48 0.18 -24.69
CA LEU A 116 -0.91 0.60 -23.42
C LEU A 116 0.21 -0.32 -22.91
N ARG A 117 0.06 -1.64 -23.08
CA ARG A 117 1.03 -2.61 -22.58
C ARG A 117 2.29 -2.69 -23.44
N GLU A 118 2.15 -2.40 -24.71
CA GLU A 118 3.22 -2.46 -25.71
C GLU A 118 3.97 -1.14 -25.84
N ALA A 119 3.41 -0.05 -25.28
CA ALA A 119 3.99 1.28 -25.39
C ALA A 119 5.33 1.37 -24.63
N LYS A 120 6.37 1.86 -25.32
CA LYS A 120 7.73 1.94 -24.77
C LYS A 120 7.88 3.00 -23.67
N ASN A 121 7.02 4.00 -23.68
CA ASN A 121 7.00 5.11 -22.73
C ASN A 121 5.77 5.10 -21.81
N ALA A 122 5.18 3.91 -21.59
CA ALA A 122 4.21 3.67 -20.53
C ALA A 122 4.86 2.81 -19.43
N ILE A 123 4.96 3.34 -18.22
CA ILE A 123 5.65 2.71 -17.09
C ILE A 123 4.72 2.68 -15.88
N GLY A 124 4.67 1.55 -15.15
CA GLY A 124 4.07 1.48 -13.82
C GLY A 124 4.97 2.16 -12.79
N PHE A 125 4.42 2.37 -11.58
CA PHE A 125 5.23 2.80 -10.44
C PHE A 125 5.00 1.86 -9.27
N ARG A 126 5.92 0.90 -9.09
CA ARG A 126 5.77 -0.12 -8.05
C ARG A 126 7.07 -0.50 -7.37
N ASN A 127 8.16 -0.54 -8.10
CA ASN A 127 9.46 -1.01 -7.62
C ASN A 127 10.57 0.01 -7.93
N PHE A 128 11.77 -0.29 -7.46
CA PHE A 128 12.93 0.61 -7.61
C PHE A 128 13.32 0.81 -9.08
N ASP A 129 13.25 -0.24 -9.89
CA ASP A 129 13.58 -0.17 -11.33
C ASP A 129 12.58 0.72 -12.09
N ASP A 130 11.29 0.67 -11.73
CA ASP A 130 10.28 1.57 -12.27
C ASP A 130 10.63 3.03 -11.96
N CYS A 131 11.04 3.28 -10.69
CA CYS A 131 11.44 4.59 -10.22
C CYS A 131 12.65 5.13 -11.04
N GLU A 132 13.70 4.33 -11.21
CA GLU A 132 14.88 4.73 -11.99
C GLU A 132 14.54 5.00 -13.45
N LYS A 133 13.73 4.14 -14.09
CA LYS A 133 13.27 4.34 -15.47
C LYS A 133 12.47 5.64 -15.62
N ILE A 134 11.55 5.93 -14.70
CA ILE A 134 10.78 7.17 -14.72
C ILE A 134 11.71 8.37 -14.59
N MET A 135 12.66 8.33 -13.66
CA MET A 135 13.64 9.41 -13.47
C MET A 135 14.52 9.60 -14.71
N GLU A 136 14.97 8.53 -15.34
CA GLU A 136 15.77 8.60 -16.56
C GLU A 136 14.97 9.21 -17.72
N MET A 137 13.77 8.69 -17.98
CA MET A 137 12.91 9.20 -19.05
C MET A 137 12.46 10.64 -18.79
N SER A 138 12.24 11.01 -17.54
CA SER A 138 11.87 12.37 -17.17
C SER A 138 12.94 13.42 -17.56
N LYS A 139 14.21 13.03 -17.72
CA LYS A 139 15.28 13.96 -18.15
C LYS A 139 15.07 14.46 -19.57
N VAL A 140 14.50 13.64 -20.45
CA VAL A 140 14.39 13.92 -21.90
C VAL A 140 12.95 14.23 -22.35
N CYS A 141 11.92 13.92 -21.56
CA CYS A 141 10.53 14.24 -21.86
C CYS A 141 10.14 15.62 -21.35
N ASN A 142 9.06 16.20 -21.90
CA ASN A 142 8.48 17.48 -21.45
C ASN A 142 7.09 17.30 -20.85
N ASN A 143 6.31 16.36 -21.37
CA ASN A 143 4.90 16.14 -21.00
C ASN A 143 4.76 14.78 -20.34
N ILE A 144 4.47 14.78 -19.05
CA ILE A 144 4.25 13.59 -18.25
C ILE A 144 2.78 13.49 -17.92
N VAL A 145 2.17 12.34 -18.20
CA VAL A 145 0.78 12.06 -17.77
C VAL A 145 0.80 10.98 -16.71
N VAL A 146 0.12 11.22 -15.60
CA VAL A 146 -0.09 10.23 -14.53
C VAL A 146 -1.53 9.77 -14.57
N MET A 147 -1.74 8.47 -14.76
CA MET A 147 -3.05 7.82 -14.78
C MET A 147 -3.36 7.25 -13.39
N GLY A 148 -4.33 7.86 -12.71
CA GLY A 148 -4.79 7.51 -11.37
C GLY A 148 -4.32 8.48 -10.30
N ALA A 149 -5.26 9.00 -9.50
CA ALA A 149 -5.06 9.95 -8.42
C ALA A 149 -5.16 9.31 -7.01
N GLY A 150 -4.86 8.02 -6.90
CA GLY A 150 -4.65 7.34 -5.62
C GLY A 150 -3.27 7.67 -5.03
N LEU A 151 -2.95 7.10 -3.85
CA LEU A 151 -1.67 7.33 -3.15
C LEU A 151 -0.45 7.20 -4.06
N VAL A 152 -0.38 6.13 -4.86
CA VAL A 152 0.75 5.88 -5.77
C VAL A 152 0.90 6.96 -6.84
N GLY A 153 -0.22 7.42 -7.44
CA GLY A 153 -0.18 8.50 -8.44
C GLY A 153 0.26 9.83 -7.84
N ILE A 154 -0.20 10.13 -6.62
CA ILE A 154 0.19 11.35 -5.91
C ILE A 154 1.65 11.29 -5.43
N ASP A 155 2.15 10.12 -4.98
CA ASP A 155 3.56 9.91 -4.70
C ASP A 155 4.43 10.23 -5.92
N VAL A 156 4.06 9.73 -7.11
CA VAL A 156 4.80 10.01 -8.35
C VAL A 156 4.79 11.50 -8.68
N ILE A 157 3.64 12.15 -8.59
CA ILE A 157 3.54 13.60 -8.87
C ILE A 157 4.42 14.37 -7.89
N SER A 158 4.38 14.05 -6.59
CA SER A 158 5.24 14.66 -5.57
C SER A 158 6.71 14.52 -5.93
N GLY A 159 7.12 13.33 -6.39
CA GLY A 159 8.50 13.08 -6.83
C GLY A 159 8.93 13.87 -8.08
N LEU A 160 7.99 14.35 -8.87
CA LEU A 160 8.26 15.00 -10.15
C LEU A 160 7.95 16.51 -10.22
N ILE A 161 7.21 17.07 -9.28
CA ILE A 161 6.74 18.48 -9.36
C ILE A 161 7.87 19.51 -9.45
N HIS A 162 9.06 19.18 -8.95
CA HIS A 162 10.22 20.08 -8.97
C HIS A 162 11.10 19.91 -10.21
N THR A 163 10.72 19.03 -11.16
CA THR A 163 11.52 18.76 -12.37
C THR A 163 11.32 19.79 -13.49
N GLY A 164 10.36 20.71 -13.34
CA GLY A 164 10.02 21.70 -14.36
C GLY A 164 9.27 21.13 -15.58
N LYS A 165 8.72 19.91 -15.48
CA LYS A 165 7.95 19.25 -16.53
C LYS A 165 6.49 19.64 -16.51
N ASN A 166 5.80 19.52 -17.65
CA ASN A 166 4.35 19.65 -17.74
C ASN A 166 3.70 18.35 -17.21
N ILE A 167 3.12 18.37 -16.02
CA ILE A 167 2.49 17.21 -15.42
C ILE A 167 0.98 17.31 -15.57
N SER A 168 0.36 16.24 -16.06
CA SER A 168 -1.10 16.09 -16.16
C SER A 168 -1.55 14.86 -15.38
N LEU A 169 -2.51 15.04 -14.49
CA LEU A 169 -3.15 13.97 -13.71
C LEU A 169 -4.51 13.64 -14.33
N VAL A 170 -4.75 12.37 -14.63
CA VAL A 170 -6.04 11.86 -15.15
C VAL A 170 -6.64 10.89 -14.14
N GLU A 171 -7.88 11.18 -13.68
CA GLU A 171 -8.57 10.38 -12.67
C GLU A 171 -10.05 10.21 -13.06
N MET A 172 -10.54 8.97 -12.93
CA MET A 172 -11.93 8.60 -13.23
C MET A 172 -12.92 9.03 -12.12
N LYS A 173 -12.42 9.21 -10.89
CA LYS A 173 -13.22 9.71 -9.77
C LYS A 173 -13.28 11.24 -9.76
N GLY A 174 -14.20 11.80 -8.95
CA GLY A 174 -14.46 13.22 -8.89
C GLY A 174 -13.41 14.06 -8.16
N HIS A 175 -12.45 13.43 -7.47
CA HIS A 175 -11.35 14.09 -6.75
C HIS A 175 -10.20 13.13 -6.49
N MET A 176 -9.02 13.68 -6.15
CA MET A 176 -7.86 12.87 -5.78
C MET A 176 -8.06 12.17 -4.43
N LEU A 177 -7.33 11.06 -4.23
CA LEU A 177 -7.34 10.28 -2.98
C LEU A 177 -8.76 9.88 -2.53
N SER A 178 -9.67 9.63 -3.47
CA SER A 178 -11.09 9.39 -3.22
C SER A 178 -11.41 8.16 -2.35
N ILE A 179 -10.45 7.25 -2.16
CA ILE A 179 -10.56 6.12 -1.22
C ILE A 179 -10.24 6.59 0.21
N GLN A 180 -9.33 7.55 0.38
CA GLN A 180 -8.84 8.00 1.67
C GLN A 180 -9.56 9.24 2.18
N LEU A 181 -9.93 10.16 1.29
CA LEU A 181 -10.40 11.49 1.64
C LEU A 181 -11.79 11.76 1.09
N ASP A 182 -12.51 12.64 1.75
CA ASP A 182 -13.65 13.31 1.15
C ASP A 182 -13.20 14.47 0.26
N LYS A 183 -14.14 15.05 -0.48
CA LYS A 183 -13.88 16.15 -1.42
C LYS A 183 -13.27 17.38 -0.74
N LYS A 184 -13.62 17.66 0.52
CA LYS A 184 -13.12 18.83 1.25
C LYS A 184 -11.65 18.67 1.62
N ALA A 185 -11.27 17.54 2.21
CA ALA A 185 -9.88 17.26 2.54
C ALA A 185 -9.00 17.13 1.28
N ALA A 186 -9.54 16.53 0.20
CA ALA A 186 -8.83 16.41 -1.07
C ALA A 186 -8.54 17.78 -1.70
N SER A 187 -9.46 18.77 -1.58
CA SER A 187 -9.31 20.07 -2.22
C SER A 187 -8.04 20.83 -1.80
N ALA A 188 -7.54 20.62 -0.57
CA ALA A 188 -6.31 21.26 -0.12
C ALA A 188 -5.09 20.76 -0.93
N TYR A 189 -5.03 19.48 -1.23
CA TYR A 189 -4.01 18.90 -2.09
C TYR A 189 -4.18 19.31 -3.56
N GLU A 190 -5.42 19.30 -4.06
CA GLU A 190 -5.73 19.70 -5.44
C GLU A 190 -5.28 21.13 -5.72
N GLU A 191 -5.59 22.06 -4.83
CA GLU A 191 -5.14 23.45 -4.93
C GLU A 191 -3.60 23.56 -4.80
N GLY A 192 -3.01 22.78 -3.91
CA GLY A 192 -1.56 22.74 -3.74
C GLY A 192 -0.86 22.29 -5.03
N PHE A 193 -1.25 21.16 -5.60
CA PHE A 193 -0.66 20.64 -6.85
C PHE A 193 -0.95 21.57 -8.04
N LYS A 194 -2.14 22.21 -8.10
CA LYS A 194 -2.44 23.20 -9.10
C LYS A 194 -1.50 24.41 -9.04
N LYS A 195 -1.17 24.89 -7.84
CA LYS A 195 -0.17 25.96 -7.63
C LYS A 195 1.22 25.58 -8.13
N HIS A 196 1.56 24.28 -8.13
CA HIS A 196 2.79 23.73 -8.72
C HIS A 196 2.68 23.43 -10.21
N GLY A 197 1.59 23.86 -10.89
CA GLY A 197 1.44 23.72 -12.34
C GLY A 197 0.89 22.38 -12.81
N VAL A 198 0.45 21.49 -11.89
CA VAL A 198 -0.14 20.20 -12.27
C VAL A 198 -1.55 20.43 -12.84
N LYS A 199 -1.76 20.02 -14.09
CA LYS A 199 -3.08 19.97 -14.71
C LYS A 199 -3.84 18.75 -14.22
N GLN A 200 -5.10 18.91 -13.87
CA GLN A 200 -5.89 17.86 -13.23
C GLN A 200 -7.18 17.62 -14.02
N TYR A 201 -7.43 16.37 -14.37
CA TYR A 201 -8.58 15.94 -15.18
C TYR A 201 -9.35 14.88 -14.39
N TYR A 202 -10.38 15.30 -13.66
CA TYR A 202 -11.28 14.43 -12.88
C TYR A 202 -12.50 14.00 -13.69
N GLU A 203 -13.13 12.89 -13.27
CA GLU A 203 -14.27 12.24 -13.94
C GLU A 203 -13.95 11.90 -15.40
N LYS A 204 -12.68 11.70 -15.71
CA LYS A 204 -12.18 11.41 -17.04
C LYS A 204 -11.26 10.20 -17.03
N GLY A 205 -11.43 9.32 -17.99
CA GLY A 205 -10.54 8.19 -18.25
C GLY A 205 -9.74 8.43 -19.53
N ILE A 206 -8.72 7.60 -19.73
CA ILE A 206 -8.02 7.53 -21.01
C ILE A 206 -8.83 6.62 -21.92
N LYS A 207 -9.27 7.18 -23.06
CA LYS A 207 -10.06 6.48 -24.08
C LYS A 207 -9.14 5.82 -25.10
N GLU A 208 -8.12 6.53 -25.56
CA GLU A 208 -7.26 6.13 -26.67
C GLU A 208 -5.86 6.70 -26.52
N LEU A 209 -4.86 5.99 -27.03
CA LEU A 209 -3.47 6.41 -27.10
C LEU A 209 -3.08 6.56 -28.56
N ILE A 210 -2.52 7.73 -28.90
CA ILE A 210 -1.92 7.95 -30.22
C ILE A 210 -0.45 7.57 -30.14
N VAL A 211 -0.09 6.54 -30.91
CA VAL A 211 1.23 5.89 -30.85
C VAL A 211 1.92 6.01 -32.20
N LYS A 212 3.23 6.35 -32.18
CA LYS A 212 4.08 6.34 -33.36
C LYS A 212 4.39 4.90 -33.83
N GLU A 213 4.89 4.74 -35.05
CA GLU A 213 5.35 3.45 -35.58
C GLU A 213 6.43 2.78 -34.71
N ASN A 214 7.25 3.57 -34.03
CA ASN A 214 8.27 3.07 -33.11
C ASN A 214 7.73 2.56 -31.77
N GLY A 215 6.41 2.67 -31.49
CA GLY A 215 5.74 2.22 -30.28
C GLY A 215 5.73 3.24 -29.13
N GLU A 216 6.04 4.51 -29.39
CA GLU A 216 5.96 5.59 -28.38
C GLU A 216 4.62 6.32 -28.45
N ILE A 217 3.98 6.53 -27.29
CA ILE A 217 2.81 7.39 -27.14
C ILE A 217 3.26 8.84 -27.35
N ILE A 218 2.47 9.63 -28.08
CA ILE A 218 2.67 11.06 -28.29
C ILE A 218 1.52 11.90 -27.78
N GLU A 219 0.30 11.33 -27.74
CA GLU A 219 -0.90 12.01 -27.27
C GLU A 219 -1.84 10.99 -26.62
N ILE A 220 -2.67 11.51 -25.71
CA ILE A 220 -3.72 10.76 -25.02
C ILE A 220 -5.04 11.45 -25.30
N ILE A 221 -6.06 10.68 -25.73
CA ILE A 221 -7.43 11.15 -25.90
C ILE A 221 -8.21 10.70 -24.67
N LEU A 222 -8.80 11.67 -23.97
CA LEU A 222 -9.65 11.41 -22.81
C LEU A 222 -11.07 11.00 -23.23
N THR A 223 -11.82 10.42 -22.31
CA THR A 223 -13.25 10.07 -22.50
C THR A 223 -14.13 11.29 -22.80
N SER A 224 -13.70 12.49 -22.41
CA SER A 224 -14.33 13.77 -22.76
C SER A 224 -14.05 14.26 -24.19
N GLY A 225 -13.12 13.63 -24.92
CA GLY A 225 -12.66 14.03 -26.24
C GLY A 225 -11.49 15.03 -26.23
N GLU A 226 -11.05 15.50 -25.07
CA GLU A 226 -9.84 16.34 -24.93
C GLU A 226 -8.59 15.53 -25.26
N THR A 227 -7.62 16.17 -25.92
CA THR A 227 -6.30 15.59 -26.24
C THR A 227 -5.23 16.20 -25.35
N ILE A 228 -4.37 15.36 -24.80
CA ILE A 228 -3.25 15.72 -23.93
C ILE A 228 -1.95 15.24 -24.56
N PRO A 229 -0.90 16.08 -24.77
CA PRO A 229 0.40 15.63 -25.19
C PRO A 229 1.05 14.74 -24.12
N CYS A 230 1.72 13.66 -24.53
CA CYS A 230 2.28 12.69 -23.63
C CYS A 230 3.62 12.14 -24.17
N ASP A 231 4.71 12.48 -23.51
CA ASP A 231 6.03 11.91 -23.78
C ASP A 231 6.35 10.74 -22.83
N LEU A 232 5.70 10.71 -21.64
CA LEU A 232 5.81 9.65 -20.65
C LEU A 232 4.43 9.45 -19.97
N LEU A 233 3.91 8.23 -20.03
CA LEU A 233 2.69 7.83 -19.31
C LEU A 233 3.07 6.99 -18.10
N ILE A 234 2.71 7.47 -16.89
CA ILE A 234 2.91 6.72 -15.65
C ILE A 234 1.58 6.11 -15.21
N VAL A 235 1.56 4.78 -15.12
CA VAL A 235 0.35 4.02 -14.80
C VAL A 235 0.27 3.78 -13.30
N ALA A 236 -0.70 4.40 -12.63
CA ALA A 236 -1.00 4.26 -11.22
C ALA A 236 -2.48 3.85 -10.99
N ALA A 237 -3.03 3.02 -11.90
CA ALA A 237 -4.44 2.61 -11.92
C ALA A 237 -4.76 1.39 -11.02
N GLY A 238 -3.95 1.15 -10.01
CA GLY A 238 -4.07 0.03 -9.08
C GLY A 238 -3.07 -1.08 -9.33
N VAL A 239 -3.26 -2.20 -8.63
CA VAL A 239 -2.33 -3.35 -8.65
C VAL A 239 -3.05 -4.66 -8.91
N ARG A 240 -2.30 -5.69 -9.29
CA ARG A 240 -2.76 -7.08 -9.40
C ARG A 240 -1.77 -7.99 -8.69
N SER A 241 -2.29 -8.89 -7.85
CA SER A 241 -1.51 -9.84 -7.07
C SER A 241 -0.66 -10.76 -7.96
N ASN A 242 0.58 -11.00 -7.53
CA ASN A 242 1.54 -11.83 -8.24
C ASN A 242 1.31 -13.31 -7.93
N VAL A 243 0.32 -13.92 -8.56
CA VAL A 243 -0.15 -15.29 -8.33
C VAL A 243 -0.01 -16.21 -9.54
N ALA A 244 0.46 -15.72 -10.69
CA ALA A 244 0.51 -16.49 -11.94
C ALA A 244 1.33 -17.79 -11.82
N PHE A 245 2.40 -17.80 -11.00
CA PHE A 245 3.24 -18.99 -10.76
C PHE A 245 2.51 -20.10 -9.97
N LEU A 246 1.32 -19.82 -9.43
CA LEU A 246 0.47 -20.78 -8.69
C LEU A 246 -0.44 -21.57 -9.60
N GLU A 247 -0.51 -21.25 -10.89
CA GLU A 247 -1.34 -21.99 -11.86
C GLU A 247 -0.99 -23.47 -11.86
N GLY A 248 -1.99 -24.33 -11.70
CA GLY A 248 -1.81 -25.78 -11.65
C GLY A 248 -1.23 -26.34 -10.34
N SER A 249 -0.88 -25.51 -9.36
CA SER A 249 -0.32 -25.95 -8.06
C SER A 249 -1.36 -26.53 -7.10
N GLY A 250 -2.66 -26.26 -7.30
CA GLY A 250 -3.73 -26.59 -6.36
C GLY A 250 -3.93 -25.56 -5.25
N VAL A 251 -3.08 -24.53 -5.17
CA VAL A 251 -3.25 -23.40 -4.24
C VAL A 251 -4.38 -22.50 -4.73
N GLU A 252 -5.32 -22.18 -3.86
CA GLU A 252 -6.52 -21.40 -4.19
C GLU A 252 -6.20 -19.91 -4.39
N VAL A 253 -6.71 -19.38 -5.50
CA VAL A 253 -6.60 -17.97 -5.89
C VAL A 253 -7.98 -17.45 -6.27
N ASP A 254 -8.38 -16.31 -5.75
CA ASP A 254 -9.63 -15.63 -6.12
C ASP A 254 -9.36 -14.37 -6.96
N ARG A 255 -10.42 -13.58 -7.22
CA ARG A 255 -10.33 -12.33 -7.99
C ARG A 255 -9.40 -11.27 -7.36
N PHE A 256 -9.10 -11.37 -6.09
CA PHE A 256 -8.23 -10.43 -5.36
C PHE A 256 -6.78 -10.92 -5.34
N GLY A 257 -6.56 -12.22 -5.21
CA GLY A 257 -5.24 -12.81 -5.12
C GLY A 257 -5.25 -14.15 -4.39
N LEU A 258 -4.15 -14.43 -3.66
CA LEU A 258 -3.99 -15.65 -2.88
C LEU A 258 -5.01 -15.71 -1.73
N VAL A 259 -5.74 -16.82 -1.64
CA VAL A 259 -6.71 -17.06 -0.54
C VAL A 259 -5.97 -17.59 0.69
N ILE A 260 -6.16 -16.91 1.82
CA ILE A 260 -5.63 -17.31 3.14
C ILE A 260 -6.71 -17.20 4.22
N ASP A 261 -6.55 -17.96 5.31
CA ASP A 261 -7.30 -17.83 6.55
C ASP A 261 -6.68 -16.79 7.52
N GLU A 262 -7.24 -16.63 8.71
CA GLU A 262 -6.78 -15.72 9.78
C GLU A 262 -5.40 -16.11 10.35
N LEU A 263 -4.95 -17.33 10.08
CA LEU A 263 -3.63 -17.84 10.48
C LEU A 263 -2.58 -17.64 9.38
N GLY A 264 -2.98 -17.08 8.23
CA GLY A 264 -2.15 -16.96 7.04
C GLY A 264 -1.97 -18.26 6.26
N LYS A 265 -2.78 -19.30 6.52
CA LYS A 265 -2.72 -20.59 5.82
C LYS A 265 -3.49 -20.54 4.51
N THR A 266 -2.96 -21.19 3.49
CA THR A 266 -3.71 -21.50 2.27
C THR A 266 -4.52 -22.80 2.44
N ASN A 267 -5.28 -23.17 1.40
CA ASN A 267 -5.96 -24.46 1.33
C ASN A 267 -5.00 -25.67 1.22
N VAL A 268 -3.71 -25.43 0.98
CA VAL A 268 -2.67 -26.47 0.86
C VAL A 268 -1.80 -26.48 2.12
N GLU A 269 -1.63 -27.68 2.72
CA GLU A 269 -0.83 -27.84 3.92
C GLU A 269 0.62 -27.34 3.72
N ASP A 270 1.21 -26.71 4.78
CA ASP A 270 2.56 -26.17 4.81
C ASP A 270 2.81 -24.98 3.85
N ILE A 271 1.76 -24.44 3.20
CA ILE A 271 1.85 -23.27 2.34
C ILE A 271 1.04 -22.12 2.97
N TYR A 272 1.71 -20.99 3.15
CA TYR A 272 1.19 -19.79 3.80
C TYR A 272 1.30 -18.58 2.88
N GLY A 273 0.51 -17.55 3.14
CA GLY A 273 0.53 -16.32 2.37
C GLY A 273 0.49 -15.08 3.27
N ALA A 274 1.04 -13.96 2.77
CA ALA A 274 1.02 -12.69 3.49
C ALA A 274 1.26 -11.49 2.56
N GLY A 275 0.64 -10.36 2.87
CA GLY A 275 0.83 -9.07 2.21
C GLY A 275 0.03 -8.93 0.93
N ASP A 276 0.48 -8.03 0.07
CA ASP A 276 -0.28 -7.58 -1.13
C ASP A 276 -0.63 -8.71 -2.10
N VAL A 277 -0.02 -9.89 -1.96
CA VAL A 277 -0.37 -11.08 -2.77
C VAL A 277 -1.79 -11.56 -2.48
N THR A 278 -2.35 -11.28 -1.29
CA THR A 278 -3.73 -11.60 -0.93
C THR A 278 -4.75 -10.63 -1.55
N GLY A 279 -4.30 -9.43 -1.95
CA GLY A 279 -5.09 -8.38 -2.59
C GLY A 279 -6.17 -7.76 -1.72
N ARG A 280 -6.26 -8.12 -0.42
CA ARG A 280 -7.36 -7.67 0.46
C ARG A 280 -7.04 -6.38 1.19
N ASN A 281 -5.86 -6.28 1.78
CA ASN A 281 -5.44 -5.15 2.61
C ASN A 281 -4.03 -4.69 2.24
N PRO A 282 -3.82 -4.09 1.05
CA PRO A 282 -2.49 -3.83 0.50
C PRO A 282 -1.84 -2.59 1.12
N ILE A 283 -1.63 -2.60 2.45
CA ILE A 283 -0.89 -1.57 3.18
C ILE A 283 0.28 -2.19 3.95
N TRP A 284 1.36 -1.43 4.10
CA TRP A 284 2.61 -1.90 4.69
C TRP A 284 2.48 -2.49 6.11
N PRO A 285 1.75 -1.85 7.07
CA PRO A 285 1.60 -2.39 8.41
C PRO A 285 0.85 -3.73 8.44
N THR A 286 -0.20 -3.88 7.64
CA THR A 286 -0.95 -5.13 7.53
C THR A 286 -0.10 -6.22 6.92
N ALA A 287 0.61 -5.93 5.83
CA ALA A 287 1.51 -6.88 5.19
C ALA A 287 2.60 -7.40 6.16
N ALA A 288 3.21 -6.50 6.94
CA ALA A 288 4.19 -6.87 7.95
C ALA A 288 3.60 -7.80 9.03
N LYS A 289 2.40 -7.47 9.51
CA LYS A 289 1.69 -8.25 10.54
C LYS A 289 1.28 -9.63 10.02
N GLU A 290 0.73 -9.71 8.80
CA GLU A 290 0.42 -10.98 8.15
C GLU A 290 1.66 -11.87 8.02
N GLY A 291 2.82 -11.29 7.63
CA GLY A 291 4.09 -12.01 7.57
C GLY A 291 4.50 -12.60 8.91
N ILE A 292 4.36 -11.85 10.01
CA ILE A 292 4.65 -12.32 11.37
C ILE A 292 3.71 -13.46 11.77
N ILE A 293 2.40 -13.32 11.49
CA ILE A 293 1.38 -14.31 11.82
C ILE A 293 1.62 -15.61 11.06
N ALA A 294 1.81 -15.53 9.74
CA ALA A 294 2.09 -16.69 8.91
C ALA A 294 3.35 -17.43 9.39
N ALA A 295 4.45 -16.69 9.64
CA ALA A 295 5.70 -17.25 10.14
C ALA A 295 5.56 -17.90 11.52
N SER A 296 4.79 -17.31 12.44
CA SER A 296 4.49 -17.92 13.74
C SER A 296 3.79 -19.27 13.57
N ASN A 297 2.75 -19.34 12.74
CA ASN A 297 2.02 -20.58 12.48
C ASN A 297 2.88 -21.61 11.73
N MET A 298 3.80 -21.17 10.88
CA MET A 298 4.79 -22.04 10.24
C MET A 298 5.71 -22.74 11.27
N THR A 299 6.00 -22.09 12.39
CA THR A 299 6.80 -22.69 13.48
C THR A 299 5.97 -23.47 14.51
N GLY A 300 4.65 -23.49 14.38
CA GLY A 300 3.73 -24.12 15.31
C GLY A 300 3.28 -23.23 16.48
N VAL A 301 3.71 -21.98 16.51
CA VAL A 301 3.25 -20.98 17.49
C VAL A 301 1.96 -20.34 16.96
N LYS A 302 0.83 -20.63 17.63
CA LYS A 302 -0.47 -20.08 17.20
C LYS A 302 -0.48 -18.56 17.26
N ALA A 303 -0.72 -17.93 16.14
CA ALA A 303 -0.97 -16.50 16.00
C ALA A 303 -2.13 -16.27 15.03
N GLU A 304 -2.95 -15.26 15.27
CA GLU A 304 -4.17 -15.00 14.52
C GLU A 304 -4.28 -13.53 14.19
N MET A 305 -4.80 -13.21 13.00
CA MET A 305 -5.06 -11.85 12.59
C MET A 305 -6.34 -11.35 13.26
N THR A 306 -6.18 -10.61 14.33
CA THR A 306 -7.30 -10.00 15.08
C THR A 306 -7.50 -8.52 14.73
N ASP A 307 -6.59 -7.93 13.98
CA ASP A 307 -6.55 -6.51 13.67
C ASP A 307 -6.66 -6.29 12.17
N PHE A 308 -7.90 -6.20 11.70
CA PHE A 308 -8.22 -5.92 10.30
C PHE A 308 -8.31 -4.43 9.97
N PHE A 309 -7.84 -3.55 10.88
CA PHE A 309 -7.89 -2.10 10.68
C PHE A 309 -6.92 -1.63 9.58
N ALA A 310 -7.22 -2.05 8.35
CA ALA A 310 -6.47 -1.69 7.16
C ALA A 310 -6.85 -0.31 6.59
N SER A 311 -7.98 0.26 7.05
CA SER A 311 -8.46 1.57 6.58
C SER A 311 -7.75 2.72 7.30
N LYS A 312 -6.41 2.68 7.38
CA LYS A 312 -5.59 3.76 7.93
C LYS A 312 -4.59 4.22 6.89
N SER A 313 -4.68 5.49 6.51
CA SER A 313 -3.70 6.14 5.63
C SER A 313 -3.16 7.39 6.32
N THR A 314 -1.83 7.50 6.37
CA THR A 314 -1.15 8.71 6.81
C THR A 314 -0.37 9.24 5.63
N MET A 315 -0.55 10.48 5.30
CA MET A 315 0.05 11.14 4.14
C MET A 315 0.51 12.55 4.52
N ASN A 316 1.53 13.02 3.84
CA ASN A 316 2.05 14.39 4.03
C ASN A 316 2.57 14.90 2.69
N PHE A 317 1.66 15.23 1.78
CA PHE A 317 2.00 15.84 0.52
C PHE A 317 2.02 17.36 0.65
N LEU A 318 3.00 18.01 0.03
CA LEU A 318 3.14 19.47 0.02
C LEU A 318 3.16 20.11 1.43
N GLY A 319 3.62 19.36 2.43
CA GLY A 319 3.67 19.83 3.81
C GLY A 319 2.29 19.87 4.51
N ILE A 320 1.27 19.21 3.97
CA ILE A 320 -0.07 19.12 4.57
C ILE A 320 -0.23 17.73 5.20
N PRO A 321 0.07 17.55 6.50
CA PRO A 321 -0.10 16.26 7.16
C PRO A 321 -1.58 15.90 7.23
N THR A 322 -1.92 14.68 6.82
CA THR A 322 -3.29 14.20 6.81
C THR A 322 -3.36 12.75 7.25
N MET A 323 -4.36 12.41 8.05
CA MET A 323 -4.68 11.04 8.42
C MET A 323 -6.14 10.74 8.09
N SER A 324 -6.38 9.61 7.46
CA SER A 324 -7.70 9.03 7.23
C SER A 324 -7.81 7.71 7.96
N LEU A 325 -8.91 7.50 8.65
CA LEU A 325 -9.19 6.34 9.50
C LEU A 325 -10.60 5.83 9.20
N GLY A 326 -10.76 4.53 8.97
CA GLY A 326 -12.06 3.91 8.72
C GLY A 326 -12.70 4.40 7.41
N ILE A 327 -14.02 4.64 7.45
CA ILE A 327 -14.77 5.16 6.30
C ILE A 327 -14.55 6.66 6.15
N ASN A 328 -14.46 7.16 4.92
CA ASN A 328 -14.30 8.60 4.62
C ASN A 328 -15.62 9.29 4.28
N GLU A 329 -16.66 8.52 3.94
CA GLU A 329 -18.01 8.96 3.71
C GLU A 329 -19.02 8.04 4.41
N PRO A 330 -20.17 8.54 4.88
CA PRO A 330 -21.22 7.71 5.46
C PRO A 330 -21.79 6.75 4.41
N GLU A 331 -22.11 5.51 4.84
CA GLU A 331 -22.69 4.50 3.95
C GLU A 331 -24.19 4.76 3.70
N ASP A 332 -24.86 5.38 4.66
CA ASP A 332 -26.28 5.75 4.60
C ASP A 332 -26.62 6.92 5.57
N ASP A 333 -27.87 7.35 5.59
CA ASP A 333 -28.37 8.47 6.41
C ASP A 333 -28.42 8.17 7.93
N SER A 334 -28.12 6.96 8.37
CA SER A 334 -28.08 6.60 9.80
C SER A 334 -26.82 7.06 10.51
N TYR A 335 -25.79 7.43 9.76
CA TYR A 335 -24.55 7.97 10.31
C TYR A 335 -24.65 9.46 10.59
N THR A 336 -24.04 9.89 11.68
CA THR A 336 -23.86 11.30 11.99
C THR A 336 -22.46 11.74 11.57
N VAL A 337 -22.38 12.85 10.87
CA VAL A 337 -21.10 13.46 10.42
C VAL A 337 -20.86 14.73 11.21
N LEU A 338 -19.73 14.81 11.89
CA LEU A 338 -19.25 15.99 12.59
C LEU A 338 -18.07 16.57 11.81
N ILE A 339 -18.04 17.89 11.65
CA ILE A 339 -16.97 18.61 10.94
C ILE A 339 -16.52 19.79 11.79
N GLU A 340 -15.21 19.96 11.91
CA GLU A 340 -14.56 21.12 12.52
C GLU A 340 -13.50 21.66 11.57
N ASN A 341 -13.53 22.95 11.31
CA ASN A 341 -12.55 23.68 10.52
C ASN A 341 -12.09 24.88 11.34
N ASP A 342 -10.83 25.26 11.18
CA ASP A 342 -10.32 26.51 11.75
C ASP A 342 -9.70 27.42 10.67
N ASP A 343 -9.32 28.63 11.07
CA ASP A 343 -8.71 29.63 10.18
C ASP A 343 -7.25 29.29 9.82
N GLU A 344 -6.64 28.33 10.50
CA GLU A 344 -5.28 27.86 10.25
C GLU A 344 -5.24 26.78 9.15
N GLY A 345 -6.41 26.36 8.62
CA GLY A 345 -6.55 25.37 7.57
C GLY A 345 -6.61 23.92 8.10
N ASN A 346 -6.78 23.73 9.41
CA ASN A 346 -7.03 22.41 9.95
C ASN A 346 -8.45 21.96 9.61
N TYR A 347 -8.57 20.69 9.18
CA TYR A 347 -9.84 20.05 8.88
C TYR A 347 -9.98 18.76 9.68
N LYS A 348 -11.09 18.61 10.41
CA LYS A 348 -11.41 17.40 11.16
C LYS A 348 -12.82 16.96 10.81
N LYS A 349 -12.98 15.66 10.48
CA LYS A 349 -14.26 15.02 10.23
C LYS A 349 -14.33 13.75 11.06
N ILE A 350 -15.46 13.51 11.71
CA ILE A 350 -15.76 12.25 12.41
C ILE A 350 -17.09 11.73 11.89
N ILE A 351 -17.14 10.46 11.55
CA ILE A 351 -18.34 9.73 11.14
C ILE A 351 -18.65 8.73 12.24
N HIS A 352 -19.82 8.87 12.89
CA HIS A 352 -20.21 7.99 13.99
C HIS A 352 -21.68 7.54 13.88
N LYS A 353 -21.98 6.42 14.53
CA LYS A 353 -23.32 5.83 14.61
C LYS A 353 -23.41 4.98 15.87
N ASP A 354 -24.55 5.01 16.57
CA ASP A 354 -24.85 4.15 17.73
C ASP A 354 -23.72 4.12 18.78
N GLY A 355 -23.17 5.31 19.10
CA GLY A 355 -22.10 5.45 20.09
C GLY A 355 -20.74 4.96 19.63
N LYS A 356 -20.52 4.63 18.36
CA LYS A 356 -19.25 4.16 17.81
C LYS A 356 -18.77 5.08 16.70
N ILE A 357 -17.44 5.26 16.64
CA ILE A 357 -16.78 6.01 15.54
C ILE A 357 -16.39 5.01 14.45
N TYR A 358 -16.84 5.26 13.23
CA TYR A 358 -16.56 4.40 12.07
C TYR A 358 -15.51 5.00 11.14
N GLY A 359 -15.36 6.33 11.17
CA GLY A 359 -14.37 6.99 10.33
C GLY A 359 -13.96 8.35 10.86
N ALA A 360 -12.75 8.77 10.51
CA ALA A 360 -12.25 10.09 10.79
C ALA A 360 -11.24 10.54 9.72
N ILE A 361 -11.29 11.83 9.37
CA ILE A 361 -10.27 12.52 8.60
C ILE A 361 -9.71 13.64 9.46
N ILE A 362 -8.37 13.71 9.58
CA ILE A 362 -7.67 14.77 10.28
C ILE A 362 -6.61 15.32 9.34
N GLN A 363 -6.66 16.61 9.04
CA GLN A 363 -5.70 17.30 8.20
C GLN A 363 -5.18 18.54 8.94
N GLY A 364 -3.86 18.78 8.89
CA GLY A 364 -3.17 19.81 9.65
C GLY A 364 -2.61 19.25 10.97
N ASP A 365 -3.16 19.61 12.10
CA ASP A 365 -2.71 19.09 13.41
C ASP A 365 -3.18 17.65 13.63
N LEU A 366 -2.25 16.69 13.61
CA LEU A 366 -2.49 15.26 13.82
C LEU A 366 -2.35 14.81 15.29
N SER A 367 -2.11 15.70 16.25
CA SER A 367 -1.85 15.34 17.66
C SER A 367 -3.00 14.51 18.28
N TYR A 368 -4.21 14.68 17.77
CA TYR A 368 -5.42 13.99 18.23
C TYR A 368 -5.66 12.60 17.59
N SER A 369 -4.88 12.22 16.59
CA SER A 369 -5.15 11.02 15.77
C SER A 369 -4.97 9.70 16.51
N GLY A 370 -4.13 9.66 17.54
CA GLY A 370 -3.80 8.44 18.28
C GLY A 370 -5.03 7.85 18.99
N ILE A 371 -5.79 8.69 19.69
CA ILE A 371 -6.99 8.22 20.38
C ILE A 371 -8.07 7.76 19.40
N LEU A 372 -8.34 8.52 18.34
CA LEU A 372 -9.32 8.14 17.32
C LEU A 372 -8.98 6.79 16.69
N THR A 373 -7.68 6.53 16.44
CA THR A 373 -7.23 5.22 15.96
C THR A 373 -7.66 4.09 16.89
N GLN A 374 -7.50 4.26 18.22
CA GLN A 374 -7.88 3.23 19.18
C GLN A 374 -9.39 3.07 19.30
N LEU A 375 -10.14 4.18 19.30
CA LEU A 375 -11.61 4.16 19.39
C LEU A 375 -12.24 3.41 18.22
N ILE A 376 -11.78 3.68 16.99
CA ILE A 376 -12.27 3.01 15.78
C ILE A 376 -11.84 1.54 15.76
N LYS A 377 -10.55 1.28 15.96
CA LYS A 377 -9.98 -0.06 15.90
C LYS A 377 -10.64 -1.04 16.87
N ASN A 378 -10.89 -0.59 18.10
CA ASN A 378 -11.43 -1.42 19.18
C ASN A 378 -12.94 -1.29 19.34
N ASN A 379 -13.64 -0.56 18.46
CA ASN A 379 -15.09 -0.32 18.51
C ASN A 379 -15.56 0.21 19.87
N ILE A 380 -14.79 1.11 20.49
CA ILE A 380 -15.06 1.65 21.81
C ILE A 380 -16.34 2.49 21.79
N ASP A 381 -17.22 2.26 22.76
CA ASP A 381 -18.46 3.02 22.92
C ASP A 381 -18.16 4.42 23.49
N VAL A 382 -18.52 5.45 22.75
CA VAL A 382 -18.36 6.86 23.11
C VAL A 382 -19.70 7.53 23.47
N SER A 383 -20.79 6.77 23.56
CA SER A 383 -22.15 7.31 23.82
C SER A 383 -22.28 8.02 25.17
N LYS A 384 -21.48 7.63 26.16
CA LYS A 384 -21.49 8.23 27.52
C LYS A 384 -20.68 9.53 27.60
N ILE A 385 -19.90 9.87 26.57
CA ILE A 385 -19.06 11.05 26.57
C ILE A 385 -19.90 12.30 26.30
N LYS A 386 -19.84 13.27 27.21
CA LYS A 386 -20.68 14.49 27.17
C LYS A 386 -20.01 15.66 26.45
N LYS A 387 -18.68 15.60 26.22
CA LYS A 387 -17.96 16.65 25.50
C LYS A 387 -17.92 16.34 23.99
N SER A 388 -17.47 17.29 23.20
CA SER A 388 -17.28 17.11 21.76
C SER A 388 -16.36 15.92 21.47
N LEU A 389 -16.73 15.08 20.49
CA LEU A 389 -15.91 13.96 20.03
C LEU A 389 -14.53 14.41 19.52
N PHE A 390 -14.37 15.66 19.08
CA PHE A 390 -13.08 16.25 18.72
C PHE A 390 -12.17 16.57 19.91
N LYS A 391 -12.67 16.42 21.14
CA LYS A 391 -11.95 16.70 22.38
C LYS A 391 -11.84 15.50 23.30
N ILE A 392 -12.18 14.31 22.79
CA ILE A 392 -12.03 13.05 23.55
C ILE A 392 -10.53 12.81 23.82
N ASP A 393 -10.24 12.39 25.04
CA ASP A 393 -8.91 11.95 25.46
C ASP A 393 -9.03 10.70 26.35
N TYR A 394 -7.89 10.14 26.72
CA TYR A 394 -7.87 8.91 27.51
C TYR A 394 -8.53 9.05 28.87
N SER A 395 -8.63 10.27 29.45
CA SER A 395 -9.26 10.49 30.73
C SER A 395 -10.77 10.29 30.73
N ASP A 396 -11.41 10.34 29.56
CA ASP A 396 -12.86 10.11 29.42
C ASP A 396 -13.26 8.64 29.65
N PHE A 397 -12.29 7.74 29.65
CA PHE A 397 -12.49 6.30 29.83
C PHE A 397 -11.97 5.80 31.17
N PHE A 398 -11.59 6.70 32.07
CA PHE A 398 -11.28 6.32 33.44
C PHE A 398 -12.54 6.14 34.26
N ASN A 399 -12.57 5.08 35.03
CA ASN A 399 -13.49 4.91 36.16
C ASN A 399 -12.71 4.97 37.47
N MET A 400 -13.30 5.59 38.48
CA MET A 400 -12.73 5.65 39.81
C MET A 400 -13.41 4.57 40.67
N LYS A 401 -12.60 3.69 41.24
CA LYS A 401 -13.06 2.69 42.23
C LYS A 401 -13.32 3.35 43.58
N ASP A 402 -14.04 2.65 44.45
CA ASP A 402 -14.34 3.12 45.82
C ASP A 402 -13.06 3.42 46.64
N ASN A 403 -11.96 2.79 46.32
CA ASN A 403 -10.65 3.03 46.94
C ASN A 403 -9.84 4.18 46.30
N PHE A 404 -10.45 4.98 45.42
CA PHE A 404 -9.86 6.11 44.67
C PHE A 404 -8.79 5.71 43.64
N GLU A 405 -8.65 4.44 43.29
CA GLU A 405 -7.84 4.02 42.15
C GLU A 405 -8.60 4.21 40.85
N PHE A 406 -7.86 4.65 39.80
CA PHE A 406 -8.41 4.75 38.45
C PHE A 406 -8.24 3.42 37.69
N THR A 407 -9.25 3.07 36.93
CA THR A 407 -9.22 1.95 35.98
C THR A 407 -9.77 2.39 34.65
N TYR A 408 -9.31 1.72 33.59
CA TYR A 408 -9.98 1.79 32.29
C TYR A 408 -11.04 0.70 32.26
N ASP A 409 -12.26 1.06 31.84
CA ASP A 409 -13.23 0.07 31.40
C ASP A 409 -13.01 -0.17 29.91
N ASN A 410 -12.88 -1.44 29.56
CA ASN A 410 -12.85 -1.88 28.16
C ASN A 410 -14.28 -1.97 27.61
#